data_62261253cc1ac386a8962abbf4ab0d8b
#
_entry.id   62261253cc1ac386a8962abbf4ab0d8b
#
_cell.length_a   1.000
_cell.length_b   1.000
_cell.length_c   1.000
_cell.angle_alpha   90.00
_cell.angle_beta   90.00
_cell.angle_gamma   90.00
#
_symmetry.space_group_name_H-M   'P 1'
#
loop_
_entity.id
_entity.type
_entity.pdbx_description
1 polymer ?
#
loop_
_entity_poly.entity_id
_entity_poly.type
_entity_poly.pdbx_seq_one_letter_code
_entity_poly.pdbx_strand_id
1 'polypeptide(L)'
;MYKLNIYNEIIYERSDKMTNSGEYIRGFTEYIILSILSKFNSYGYEMSKIIETVTDRNFSLSEATLYFALKRLQDDGKITSYAEKNKKGMVRKFYQITPEGKEDLKAFRKDWILIENHLNSLVGGGFDYFREN
;
A
#
# COMPACT_ATOMS: atom_id res chain seq x y z
N MET A 1 -5.01 -20.12 8.72
CA MET A 1 -4.51 -20.20 8.61
C MET A 1 -3.94 -20.57 7.90
N TYR A 2 -3.83 -20.69 7.43
CA TYR A 2 -3.30 -20.63 6.92
C TYR A 2 -2.78 -20.47 5.95
N LYS A 3 -2.89 -20.03 5.50
CA LYS A 3 -2.45 -19.41 4.48
C LYS A 3 -1.10 -19.17 4.60
N LEU A 4 -0.39 -19.67 5.06
CA LEU A 4 0.58 -19.48 5.30
C LEU A 4 1.57 -19.62 4.83
N ASN A 5 1.85 -19.74 4.36
CA ASN A 5 2.57 -20.07 4.54
C ASN A 5 3.76 -20.26 3.80
N ILE A 6 3.83 -20.53 2.50
CA ILE A 6 4.97 -20.41 1.63
C ILE A 6 5.59 -19.04 1.70
N TYR A 7 4.76 -18.01 1.77
CA TYR A 7 5.28 -16.64 1.92
C TYR A 7 6.05 -16.44 3.21
N ASN A 8 5.53 -16.97 4.30
CA ASN A 8 6.22 -16.85 5.59
C ASN A 8 7.54 -17.61 5.57
N GLU A 9 7.54 -18.79 5.00
CA GLU A 9 8.75 -19.59 4.90
C GLU A 9 9.83 -18.89 4.10
N ILE A 10 9.46 -18.32 2.95
CA ILE A 10 10.41 -17.59 2.11
C ILE A 10 10.99 -16.39 2.85
N ILE A 11 10.14 -15.64 3.57
CA ILE A 11 10.59 -14.49 4.32
C ILE A 11 11.56 -14.87 5.42
N TYR A 12 11.24 -15.91 6.18
CA TYR A 12 12.10 -16.34 7.27
C TYR A 12 13.44 -16.89 6.78
N GLU A 13 13.43 -17.59 5.66
CA GLU A 13 14.67 -18.15 5.10
C GLU A 13 15.63 -17.07 4.60
N ARG A 14 15.09 -15.94 4.14
CA ARG A 14 15.92 -14.91 3.54
C ARG A 14 16.59 -13.99 4.54
N SER A 15 15.84 -13.51 5.51
CA SER A 15 16.37 -12.64 6.56
C SER A 15 15.19 -12.02 7.30
N ASP A 16 15.53 -11.22 8.30
CA ASP A 16 14.54 -10.45 9.05
C ASP A 16 13.89 -9.35 8.20
N LYS A 17 14.50 -9.00 7.07
CA LYS A 17 13.97 -7.93 6.19
C LYS A 17 13.81 -8.44 4.78
N MET A 18 12.73 -8.01 4.15
CA MET A 18 12.52 -8.27 2.73
C MET A 18 13.53 -7.48 1.90
N THR A 19 14.09 -8.13 0.89
CA THR A 19 14.90 -7.45 -0.11
C THR A 19 13.97 -6.80 -1.13
N ASN A 20 14.37 -5.66 -1.69
CA ASN A 20 13.62 -4.97 -2.74
C ASN A 20 12.17 -4.64 -2.35
N SER A 21 11.93 -4.37 -1.06
CA SER A 21 10.57 -4.11 -0.57
C SER A 21 9.90 -2.95 -1.31
N GLY A 22 10.65 -1.89 -1.63
CA GLY A 22 10.12 -0.77 -2.38
C GLY A 22 9.67 -1.15 -3.77
N GLU A 23 10.37 -2.08 -4.42
CA GLU A 23 9.99 -2.57 -5.73
C GLU A 23 8.67 -3.35 -5.67
N TYR A 24 8.51 -4.18 -4.65
CA TYR A 24 7.30 -4.99 -4.51
C TYR A 24 6.05 -4.15 -4.32
N ILE A 25 6.14 -3.05 -3.59
CA ILE A 25 4.95 -2.24 -3.29
C ILE A 25 4.76 -1.04 -4.22
N ARG A 26 5.69 -0.81 -5.15
CA ARG A 26 5.63 0.38 -6.02
C ARG A 26 4.30 0.50 -6.77
N GLY A 27 3.77 -0.59 -7.28
CA GLY A 27 2.52 -0.60 -8.02
C GLY A 27 1.29 -0.38 -7.15
N PHE A 28 1.44 -0.38 -5.83
CA PHE A 28 0.31 -0.28 -4.90
C PHE A 28 0.35 1.00 -4.07
N THR A 29 1.32 1.88 -4.32
CA THR A 29 1.54 3.06 -3.49
C THR A 29 0.29 3.93 -3.36
N GLU A 30 -0.40 4.19 -4.46
CA GLU A 30 -1.59 5.04 -4.43
C GLU A 30 -2.71 4.40 -3.60
N TYR A 31 -2.89 3.09 -3.70
CA TYR A 31 -3.92 2.39 -2.93
C TYR A 31 -3.55 2.26 -1.45
N ILE A 32 -2.26 2.18 -1.15
CA ILE A 32 -1.80 2.25 0.24
C ILE A 32 -2.17 3.61 0.84
N ILE A 33 -1.90 4.69 0.11
CA ILE A 33 -2.26 6.04 0.54
C ILE A 33 -3.78 6.19 0.71
N LEU A 34 -4.56 5.76 -0.28
CA LEU A 34 -6.01 5.81 -0.19
C LEU A 34 -6.54 5.02 1.00
N SER A 35 -5.91 3.88 1.29
CA SER A 35 -6.30 3.05 2.44
C SER A 35 -6.08 3.77 3.76
N ILE A 36 -4.94 4.45 3.90
CA ILE A 36 -4.66 5.25 5.10
C ILE A 36 -5.70 6.37 5.22
N LEU A 37 -5.92 7.10 4.13
CA LEU A 37 -6.83 8.23 4.13
C LEU A 37 -8.31 7.83 4.26
N SER A 38 -8.63 6.57 4.01
CA SER A 38 -9.98 6.07 4.27
C SER A 38 -10.27 5.96 5.76
N LYS A 39 -9.23 5.93 6.58
CA LYS A 39 -9.38 5.83 8.05
C LYS A 39 -9.35 7.20 8.71
N PHE A 40 -8.48 8.09 8.26
CA PHE A 40 -8.36 9.44 8.81
C PHE A 40 -7.52 10.30 7.87
N ASN A 41 -7.70 11.61 7.98
CA ASN A 41 -6.86 12.56 7.25
C ASN A 41 -5.44 12.47 7.81
N SER A 42 -4.45 12.63 6.94
CA SER A 42 -3.07 12.42 7.33
C SER A 42 -2.13 13.30 6.51
N TYR A 43 -0.89 13.36 6.93
CA TYR A 43 0.16 14.12 6.25
C TYR A 43 1.32 13.18 5.91
N GLY A 44 2.21 13.64 5.01
CA GLY A 44 3.21 12.76 4.41
C GLY A 44 4.06 12.00 5.40
N TYR A 45 4.60 12.69 6.41
CA TYR A 45 5.46 12.05 7.40
C TYR A 45 4.70 10.97 8.19
N GLU A 46 3.45 11.26 8.57
CA GLU A 46 2.64 10.29 9.30
C GLU A 46 2.34 9.07 8.45
N MET A 47 2.02 9.27 7.16
CA MET A 47 1.78 8.14 6.25
C MET A 47 3.01 7.24 6.14
N SER A 48 4.19 7.83 6.03
CA SER A 48 5.44 7.06 6.01
C SER A 48 5.62 6.24 7.28
N LYS A 49 5.33 6.83 8.42
CA LYS A 49 5.43 6.13 9.72
C LYS A 49 4.41 5.01 9.83
N ILE A 50 3.21 5.22 9.33
CA ILE A 50 2.17 4.17 9.34
C ILE A 50 2.64 2.97 8.51
N ILE A 51 3.15 3.22 7.32
CA ILE A 51 3.63 2.15 6.44
C ILE A 51 4.73 1.34 7.13
N GLU A 52 5.71 2.01 7.71
CA GLU A 52 6.80 1.34 8.43
C GLU A 52 6.28 0.53 9.61
N THR A 53 5.38 1.12 10.39
CA THR A 53 4.85 0.47 11.60
C THR A 53 4.01 -0.74 11.27
N VAL A 54 3.10 -0.62 10.30
CA VAL A 54 2.19 -1.71 9.91
C VAL A 54 2.96 -2.90 9.34
N THR A 55 4.09 -2.65 8.71
CA THR A 55 4.87 -3.69 8.03
C THR A 55 6.13 -4.11 8.80
N ASP A 56 6.24 -3.73 10.06
CA ASP A 56 7.43 -4.01 10.88
C ASP A 56 8.72 -3.58 10.18
N ARG A 57 8.68 -2.43 9.52
CA ARG A 57 9.78 -1.83 8.77
C ARG A 57 10.22 -2.61 7.54
N ASN A 58 9.41 -3.58 7.11
CA ASN A 58 9.71 -4.29 5.86
C ASN A 58 9.44 -3.43 4.64
N PHE A 59 8.46 -2.55 4.72
CA PHE A 59 8.17 -1.61 3.64
C PHE A 59 8.44 -0.19 4.10
N SER A 60 9.03 0.58 3.20
CA SER A 60 9.17 2.01 3.38
C SER A 60 9.08 2.66 2.00
N LEU A 61 8.59 3.89 1.95
CA LEU A 61 8.54 4.67 0.73
C LEU A 61 9.50 5.83 0.86
N SER A 62 10.24 6.10 -0.21
CA SER A 62 11.03 7.31 -0.26
C SER A 62 10.09 8.51 -0.27
N GLU A 63 10.59 9.65 0.20
CA GLU A 63 9.83 10.89 0.20
C GLU A 63 9.36 11.25 -1.21
N ALA A 64 10.24 11.10 -2.19
CA ALA A 64 9.90 11.38 -3.58
C ALA A 64 8.78 10.48 -4.10
N THR A 65 8.84 9.18 -3.83
CA THR A 65 7.81 8.24 -4.25
C THR A 65 6.46 8.60 -3.64
N LEU A 66 6.45 8.91 -2.36
CA LEU A 66 5.24 9.30 -1.66
C LEU A 66 4.63 10.58 -2.25
N TYR A 67 5.45 11.61 -2.44
CA TYR A 67 4.95 12.88 -2.96
C TYR A 67 4.49 12.79 -4.41
N PHE A 68 5.15 12.00 -5.24
CA PHE A 68 4.67 11.78 -6.61
C PHE A 68 3.30 11.09 -6.62
N ALA A 69 3.12 10.11 -5.74
CA ALA A 69 1.83 9.42 -5.64
C ALA A 69 0.74 10.35 -5.14
N LEU A 70 1.04 11.16 -4.13
CA LEU A 70 0.09 12.16 -3.61
C LEU A 70 -0.30 13.17 -4.69
N LYS A 71 0.67 13.61 -5.48
CA LYS A 71 0.39 14.54 -6.57
C LYS A 71 -0.52 13.92 -7.61
N ARG A 72 -0.24 12.70 -8.04
CA ARG A 72 -1.08 12.01 -9.01
C ARG A 72 -2.52 11.84 -8.49
N LEU A 73 -2.65 11.42 -7.25
CA LEU A 73 -3.97 11.24 -6.64
C LEU A 73 -4.74 12.56 -6.57
N GLN A 74 -4.05 13.66 -6.27
CA GLN A 74 -4.66 14.97 -6.22
C GLN A 74 -5.05 15.46 -7.61
N ASP A 75 -4.17 15.29 -8.59
CA ASP A 75 -4.44 15.64 -9.99
C ASP A 75 -5.64 14.85 -10.54
N ASP A 76 -5.79 13.62 -10.11
CA ASP A 76 -6.88 12.74 -10.54
C ASP A 76 -8.18 12.93 -9.72
N GLY A 77 -8.18 13.87 -8.78
CA GLY A 77 -9.37 14.15 -7.99
C GLY A 77 -9.70 13.11 -6.92
N LYS A 78 -8.75 12.23 -6.60
CA LYS A 78 -8.97 11.17 -5.62
C LYS A 78 -8.74 11.63 -4.19
N ILE A 79 -7.96 12.68 -4.01
CA ILE A 79 -7.68 13.29 -2.72
C ILE A 79 -7.66 14.82 -2.88
N THR A 80 -7.84 15.50 -1.76
CA THR A 80 -7.63 16.96 -1.66
C THR A 80 -6.66 17.21 -0.53
N SER A 81 -6.17 18.45 -0.42
CA SER A 81 -5.27 18.83 0.64
C SER A 81 -5.68 20.12 1.30
N TYR A 82 -5.27 20.29 2.54
CA TYR A 82 -5.48 21.50 3.31
C TYR A 82 -4.34 21.68 4.30
N ALA A 83 -4.14 22.92 4.77
CA ALA A 83 -3.11 23.21 5.74
C ALA A 83 -3.71 23.22 7.14
N GLU A 84 -2.99 22.70 8.12
CA GLU A 84 -3.42 22.72 9.51
C GLU A 84 -2.23 23.00 10.41
N LYS A 85 -2.44 23.82 11.43
CA LYS A 85 -1.43 24.10 12.43
C LYS A 85 -1.55 23.10 13.56
N ASN A 86 -0.39 22.58 14.02
CA ASN A 86 -0.38 21.79 15.23
C ASN A 86 -0.30 22.71 16.45
N LYS A 87 -0.27 22.11 17.66
CA LYS A 87 -0.23 22.87 18.91
C LYS A 87 1.03 23.74 19.07
N LYS A 88 2.09 23.40 18.37
CA LYS A 88 3.35 24.14 18.40
C LYS A 88 3.42 25.23 17.34
N GLY A 89 2.33 25.44 16.59
CA GLY A 89 2.26 26.46 15.56
C GLY A 89 2.87 26.06 14.23
N MET A 90 3.31 24.82 14.08
CA MET A 90 3.82 24.32 12.81
C MET A 90 2.69 24.00 11.86
N VAL A 91 2.81 24.44 10.61
CA VAL A 91 1.83 24.18 9.57
C VAL A 91 2.18 22.87 8.87
N ARG A 92 1.21 21.98 8.74
CA ARG A 92 1.36 20.73 8.02
C ARG A 92 0.31 20.64 6.93
N LYS A 93 0.68 20.05 5.82
CA LYS A 93 -0.22 19.80 4.71
C LYS A 93 -0.88 18.43 4.90
N PHE A 94 -2.17 18.48 5.21
CA PHE A 94 -2.97 17.26 5.36
C PHE A 94 -3.66 16.91 4.07
N TYR A 95 -3.93 15.63 3.90
CA TYR A 95 -4.64 15.09 2.74
C TYR A 95 -5.92 14.40 3.21
N GLN A 96 -6.91 14.43 2.35
CA GLN A 96 -8.22 13.89 2.62
C GLN A 96 -8.72 13.15 1.39
N ILE A 97 -9.29 11.97 1.57
CA ILE A 97 -9.85 11.19 0.47
C ILE A 97 -11.17 11.82 0.00
N THR A 98 -11.39 11.83 -1.31
CA THR A 98 -12.64 12.32 -1.92
C THR A 98 -13.61 11.15 -2.12
N PRO A 99 -14.89 11.43 -2.45
CA PRO A 99 -15.82 10.37 -2.84
C PRO A 99 -15.29 9.52 -4.01
N GLU A 100 -14.64 10.17 -5.00
CA GLU A 100 -14.03 9.47 -6.13
C GLU A 100 -12.89 8.56 -5.66
N GLY A 101 -12.10 9.02 -4.72
CA GLY A 101 -11.04 8.20 -4.12
C GLY A 101 -11.59 6.99 -3.39
N LYS A 102 -12.69 7.17 -2.66
CA LYS A 102 -13.34 6.05 -1.96
C LYS A 102 -13.87 5.01 -2.92
N GLU A 103 -14.46 5.44 -4.03
CA GLU A 103 -14.96 4.52 -5.05
C GLU A 103 -13.81 3.74 -5.71
N ASP A 104 -12.73 4.42 -6.03
CA ASP A 104 -11.56 3.77 -6.62
C ASP A 104 -10.98 2.72 -5.67
N LEU A 105 -10.84 3.08 -4.39
CA LEU A 105 -10.33 2.15 -3.38
C LEU A 105 -11.25 0.94 -3.22
N LYS A 106 -12.55 1.15 -3.22
CA LYS A 106 -13.53 0.07 -3.11
C LYS A 106 -13.41 -0.90 -4.27
N ALA A 107 -13.30 -0.37 -5.49
CA ALA A 107 -13.13 -1.20 -6.68
C ALA A 107 -11.82 -1.98 -6.62
N PHE A 108 -10.74 -1.34 -6.22
CA PHE A 108 -9.45 -2.00 -6.09
C PHE A 108 -9.48 -3.12 -5.05
N ARG A 109 -10.09 -2.88 -3.90
CA ARG A 109 -10.18 -3.90 -2.84
C ARG A 109 -10.95 -5.13 -3.27
N LYS A 110 -11.95 -4.94 -4.12
CA LYS A 110 -12.72 -6.05 -4.68
C LYS A 110 -11.84 -6.89 -5.59
N ASP A 111 -11.06 -6.25 -6.44
CA ASP A 111 -10.14 -6.95 -7.34
C ASP A 111 -8.96 -7.55 -6.58
N TRP A 112 -8.53 -6.90 -5.50
CA TRP A 112 -7.38 -7.32 -4.72
C TRP A 112 -7.52 -8.74 -4.18
N ILE A 113 -8.71 -9.10 -3.72
CA ILE A 113 -8.97 -10.46 -3.22
C ILE A 113 -8.71 -11.49 -4.31
N LEU A 114 -9.17 -11.22 -5.53
CA LEU A 114 -8.95 -12.11 -6.66
C LEU A 114 -7.48 -12.17 -7.07
N ILE A 115 -6.82 -11.02 -7.12
CA ILE A 115 -5.40 -10.94 -7.45
C ILE A 115 -4.58 -11.74 -6.44
N GLU A 116 -4.84 -11.56 -5.17
CA GLU A 116 -4.13 -12.27 -4.10
C GLU A 116 -4.29 -13.78 -4.24
N ASN A 117 -5.52 -14.25 -4.47
CA ASN A 117 -5.79 -15.67 -4.63
C ASN A 117 -5.09 -16.24 -5.85
N HIS A 118 -5.13 -15.54 -6.98
CA HIS A 118 -4.48 -16.00 -8.19
C HIS A 118 -2.96 -16.00 -8.07
N LEU A 119 -2.40 -14.98 -7.45
CA LEU A 119 -0.95 -14.93 -7.21
C LEU A 119 -0.50 -16.03 -6.27
N ASN A 120 -1.29 -16.31 -5.23
CA ASN A 120 -0.98 -17.41 -4.32
C ASN A 120 -0.94 -18.74 -5.07
N SER A 121 -1.86 -18.97 -6.01
CA SER A 121 -1.87 -20.18 -6.81
C SER A 121 -0.67 -20.27 -7.74
N LEU A 122 -0.32 -19.17 -8.40
CA LEU A 122 0.74 -19.16 -9.40
C LEU A 122 2.13 -19.08 -8.77
N VAL A 123 2.37 -18.05 -7.97
CA VAL A 123 3.69 -17.79 -7.38
C VAL A 123 4.00 -18.79 -6.30
N GLY A 124 2.99 -19.20 -5.54
CA GLY A 124 3.16 -20.22 -4.50
C GLY A 124 3.36 -21.63 -5.05
N GLY A 125 3.10 -21.84 -6.34
CA GLY A 125 3.35 -23.13 -7.00
C GLY A 125 2.36 -24.22 -6.63
N GLY A 126 1.29 -23.90 -5.94
CA GLY A 126 0.31 -24.90 -5.52
C GLY A 126 -0.78 -25.18 -6.56
N PHE A 127 -0.41 -25.21 -7.83
CA PHE A 127 -1.35 -25.47 -8.90
C PHE A 127 -0.99 -26.71 -9.69
N ASP A 128 -2.00 -27.35 -10.27
CA ASP A 128 -1.83 -28.50 -11.15
C ASP A 128 -2.20 -28.10 -12.57
N TYR A 129 -1.42 -28.58 -13.51
CA TYR A 129 -1.70 -28.38 -14.91
C TYR A 129 -1.14 -29.55 -15.70
N PHE A 130 -1.99 -30.20 -16.48
CA PHE A 130 -1.59 -31.35 -17.29
C PHE A 130 -1.53 -30.92 -18.75
N ARG A 131 -0.34 -31.14 -19.35
CA ARG A 131 -0.16 -30.78 -20.75
C ARG A 131 -1.00 -31.69 -21.64
N GLU A 132 -1.57 -31.08 -22.66
CA GLU A 132 -2.17 -31.86 -23.74
C GLU A 132 -1.06 -32.34 -24.66
N ASN A 133 -1.17 -33.58 -25.15
CA ASN A 133 -0.20 -34.15 -26.06
C ASN A 133 -0.57 -33.86 -27.52
#